data_2164291cf0c691710d9e9c5007b0b2b0
#
_entry.id   2164291cf0c691710d9e9c5007b0b2b0
#
_cell.length_a   1.000
_cell.length_b   1.000
_cell.length_c   1.000
_cell.angle_alpha   90.00
_cell.angle_beta   90.00
_cell.angle_gamma   90.00
#
_symmetry.space_group_name_H-M   'P 1'
#
loop_
_entity.id
_entity.type
_entity.pdbx_description
1 polymer ?
#
loop_
_entity_poly.entity_id
_entity_poly.type
_entity_poly.pdbx_seq_one_letter_code
_entity_poly.pdbx_strand_id
1 'polypeptide(L)'
;MISNADIQAAWIAKIKTTPTVTARVPAVEVREDQWKGERFTYPNIRVKLGLLTPTQPNSVCLVFRSEVAIRVYVEQKSSKTADEIAGIVATAFWSHPFSQGGVKFIAVNLTSIEPADVPEWDENSWLSTVNFTCLVSAA
;
A
#
# COMPACT_ATOMS: atom_id res chain seq x y z
N MET A 1 21.57 3.93 -1.93
CA MET A 1 20.62 3.71 -0.82
C MET A 1 19.21 3.83 -1.35
N ILE A 2 18.33 2.96 -0.91
CA ILE A 2 16.90 3.06 -1.29
C ILE A 2 16.24 4.23 -0.58
N SER A 3 15.28 4.84 -1.26
CA SER A 3 14.49 5.95 -0.71
C SER A 3 13.03 5.55 -0.51
N ASN A 4 12.29 6.36 0.21
CA ASN A 4 10.84 6.18 0.29
C ASN A 4 10.17 6.24 -1.09
N ALA A 5 10.68 7.08 -1.98
CA ALA A 5 10.16 7.16 -3.35
C ALA A 5 10.33 5.83 -4.09
N ASP A 6 11.48 5.17 -3.93
CA ASP A 6 11.74 3.86 -4.55
C ASP A 6 10.80 2.79 -3.98
N ILE A 7 10.61 2.78 -2.68
CA ILE A 7 9.73 1.82 -2.00
C ILE A 7 8.27 2.02 -2.41
N GLN A 8 7.82 3.26 -2.47
CA GLN A 8 6.46 3.59 -2.90
C GLN A 8 6.21 3.17 -4.34
N ALA A 9 7.14 3.48 -5.24
CA ALA A 9 7.05 3.08 -6.64
C ALA A 9 7.02 1.55 -6.79
N ALA A 10 7.81 0.83 -5.99
CA ALA A 10 7.83 -0.63 -5.98
C ALA A 10 6.48 -1.22 -5.54
N TRP A 11 5.88 -0.69 -4.48
CA TRP A 11 4.55 -1.10 -4.04
C TRP A 11 3.50 -0.86 -5.11
N ILE A 12 3.47 0.33 -5.70
CA ILE A 12 2.51 0.67 -6.75
C ILE A 12 2.64 -0.27 -7.93
N ALA A 13 3.87 -0.50 -8.41
CA ALA A 13 4.12 -1.41 -9.53
C ALA A 13 3.68 -2.84 -9.20
N LYS A 14 3.96 -3.32 -7.99
CA LYS A 14 3.58 -4.67 -7.56
C LYS A 14 2.06 -4.83 -7.48
N ILE A 15 1.35 -3.86 -6.92
CA ILE A 15 -0.12 -3.90 -6.82
C ILE A 15 -0.73 -3.92 -8.23
N LYS A 16 -0.23 -3.09 -9.14
CA LYS A 16 -0.71 -3.04 -10.53
C LYS A 16 -0.56 -4.36 -11.27
N THR A 17 0.36 -5.21 -10.87
CA THR A 17 0.60 -6.52 -11.47
C THR A 17 0.01 -7.69 -10.68
N THR A 18 -0.77 -7.41 -9.64
CA THR A 18 -1.41 -8.44 -8.81
C THR A 18 -2.86 -8.63 -9.27
N PRO A 19 -3.17 -9.74 -9.99
CA PRO A 19 -4.49 -9.90 -10.64
C PRO A 19 -5.67 -9.90 -9.68
N THR A 20 -5.52 -10.44 -8.48
CA THR A 20 -6.60 -10.48 -7.49
C THR A 20 -7.02 -9.08 -7.04
N VAL A 21 -6.09 -8.12 -7.03
CA VAL A 21 -6.37 -6.73 -6.70
C VAL A 21 -6.89 -5.97 -7.91
N THR A 22 -6.24 -6.13 -9.06
CA THR A 22 -6.63 -5.40 -10.29
C THR A 22 -7.97 -5.84 -10.85
N ALA A 23 -8.47 -7.02 -10.48
CA ALA A 23 -9.83 -7.45 -10.78
C ALA A 23 -10.90 -6.58 -10.08
N ARG A 24 -10.54 -5.92 -8.98
CA ARG A 24 -11.43 -5.09 -8.18
C ARG A 24 -11.15 -3.60 -8.30
N VAL A 25 -9.89 -3.22 -8.51
CA VAL A 25 -9.44 -1.83 -8.62
C VAL A 25 -8.65 -1.66 -9.92
N PRO A 26 -9.05 -0.76 -10.84
CA PRO A 26 -8.29 -0.55 -12.06
C PRO A 26 -6.83 -0.17 -11.77
N ALA A 27 -5.89 -0.76 -12.52
CA ALA A 27 -4.46 -0.51 -12.30
C ALA A 27 -4.10 0.98 -12.39
N VAL A 28 -4.75 1.73 -13.25
CA VAL A 28 -4.53 3.17 -13.42
C VAL A 28 -4.93 3.96 -12.16
N GLU A 29 -5.76 3.40 -11.29
CA GLU A 29 -6.20 4.02 -10.06
C GLU A 29 -5.36 3.62 -8.84
N VAL A 30 -4.28 2.89 -9.04
CA VAL A 30 -3.30 2.58 -7.99
C VAL A 30 -2.19 3.63 -8.07
N ARG A 31 -2.15 4.53 -7.09
CA ARG A 31 -1.25 5.70 -7.11
C ARG A 31 -0.67 5.99 -5.73
N GLU A 32 0.28 6.91 -5.69
CA GLU A 32 0.78 7.47 -4.44
C GLU A 32 -0.28 8.30 -3.72
N ASP A 33 -0.21 8.33 -2.40
CA ASP A 33 -1.18 9.06 -1.57
C ASP A 33 -1.11 10.58 -1.79
N GLN A 34 0.05 11.09 -2.16
CA GLN A 34 0.29 12.51 -2.41
C GLN A 34 -0.01 12.94 -3.85
N TRP A 35 -0.61 12.08 -4.65
CA TRP A 35 -0.93 12.42 -6.03
C TRP A 35 -2.04 13.47 -6.10
N LYS A 36 -1.79 14.53 -6.85
CA LYS A 36 -2.73 15.64 -7.06
C LYS A 36 -3.25 15.67 -8.49
N GLY A 37 -3.86 14.58 -8.91
CA GLY A 37 -4.50 14.50 -10.21
C GLY A 37 -5.83 15.27 -10.25
N GLU A 38 -6.35 15.49 -11.45
CA GLU A 38 -7.57 16.27 -11.66
C GLU A 38 -8.85 15.61 -11.13
N ARG A 39 -8.86 14.29 -11.06
CA ARG A 39 -10.04 13.53 -10.64
C ARG A 39 -9.68 12.40 -9.71
N PHE A 40 -10.56 12.21 -8.75
CA PHE A 40 -10.52 11.09 -7.83
C PHE A 40 -11.61 10.10 -8.26
N THR A 41 -11.19 9.01 -8.93
CA THR A 41 -12.11 8.00 -9.46
C THR A 41 -12.12 6.79 -8.53
N TYR A 42 -13.30 6.21 -8.32
CA TYR A 42 -13.49 5.07 -7.43
C TYR A 42 -13.79 3.79 -8.22
N PRO A 43 -13.42 2.60 -7.72
CA PRO A 43 -12.56 2.38 -6.57
C PRO A 43 -11.10 2.75 -6.88
N ASN A 44 -10.35 3.15 -5.86
CA ASN A 44 -8.94 3.44 -6.05
C ASN A 44 -8.12 2.98 -4.83
N ILE A 45 -6.81 2.87 -5.05
CA ILE A 45 -5.83 2.55 -4.01
C ILE A 45 -4.79 3.65 -3.96
N ARG A 46 -4.49 4.12 -2.76
CA ARG A 46 -3.42 5.08 -2.49
C ARG A 46 -2.41 4.47 -1.54
N VAL A 47 -1.15 4.52 -1.93
CA VAL A 47 -0.04 3.97 -1.14
C VAL A 47 0.63 5.10 -0.39
N LYS A 48 0.57 5.05 0.93
CA LYS A 48 1.21 6.03 1.81
C LYS A 48 2.29 5.36 2.62
N LEU A 49 3.50 5.90 2.59
CA LEU A 49 4.59 5.38 3.41
C LEU A 49 4.65 6.10 4.75
N GLY A 50 5.01 5.33 5.80
CA GLY A 50 5.39 5.86 7.09
C GLY A 50 6.91 5.97 7.20
N LEU A 51 7.43 5.74 8.39
CA LEU A 51 8.87 5.86 8.66
C LEU A 51 9.68 4.79 7.95
N LEU A 52 10.86 5.18 7.49
CA LEU A 52 11.90 4.28 7.01
C LEU A 52 13.02 4.29 8.04
N THR A 53 13.19 3.18 8.74
CA THR A 53 14.09 3.09 9.89
C THR A 53 15.17 2.04 9.65
N PRO A 54 16.47 2.38 9.82
CA PRO A 54 17.51 1.37 9.74
C PRO A 54 17.31 0.32 10.84
N THR A 55 17.56 -0.95 10.52
CA THR A 55 17.46 -2.03 11.50
C THR A 55 18.66 -2.10 12.43
N GLN A 56 19.78 -1.48 12.02
CA GLN A 56 20.99 -1.37 12.82
C GLN A 56 21.41 0.10 12.87
N PRO A 57 21.85 0.60 14.05
CA PRO A 57 22.17 2.01 14.22
C PRO A 57 23.54 2.44 13.69
N ASN A 58 24.25 1.59 12.95
CA ASN A 58 25.55 1.94 12.37
C ASN A 58 25.45 2.35 10.91
N SER A 59 26.52 2.95 10.37
CA SER A 59 26.55 3.51 9.03
C SER A 59 26.53 2.48 7.89
N VAL A 60 26.55 1.19 8.20
CA VAL A 60 26.61 0.09 7.21
C VAL A 60 25.30 -0.68 7.15
N CYS A 61 24.20 -0.07 7.54
CA CYS A 61 22.90 -0.72 7.51
C CYS A 61 22.41 -0.87 6.07
N LEU A 62 22.17 -2.11 5.64
CA LEU A 62 21.67 -2.46 4.32
C LEU A 62 20.19 -2.84 4.34
N VAL A 63 19.62 -3.04 5.53
CA VAL A 63 18.24 -3.46 5.72
C VAL A 63 17.50 -2.41 6.53
N PHE A 64 16.34 -2.02 6.03
CA PHE A 64 15.49 -1.01 6.65
C PHE A 64 14.13 -1.59 7.01
N ARG A 65 13.54 -1.05 8.07
CA ARG A 65 12.13 -1.27 8.36
C ARG A 65 11.34 -0.17 7.68
N SER A 66 10.36 -0.58 6.87
CA SER A 66 9.46 0.34 6.15
C SER A 66 8.03 0.10 6.60
N GLU A 67 7.34 1.17 6.95
CA GLU A 67 5.91 1.13 7.24
C GLU A 67 5.15 1.62 6.02
N VAL A 68 4.06 0.93 5.68
CA VAL A 68 3.22 1.30 4.54
C VAL A 68 1.75 1.16 4.91
N ALA A 69 0.96 2.14 4.49
CA ALA A 69 -0.49 2.11 4.56
C ALA A 69 -1.05 2.03 3.15
N ILE A 70 -1.77 0.96 2.84
CA ILE A 70 -2.46 0.80 1.57
C ILE A 70 -3.92 1.18 1.80
N ARG A 71 -4.31 2.33 1.27
CA ARG A 71 -5.62 2.92 1.47
C ARG A 71 -6.54 2.59 0.31
N VAL A 72 -7.67 1.95 0.62
CA VAL A 72 -8.68 1.55 -0.36
C VAL A 72 -9.88 2.47 -0.22
N TYR A 73 -10.17 3.23 -1.29
CA TYR A 73 -11.30 4.15 -1.35
C TYR A 73 -12.36 3.61 -2.29
N VAL A 74 -13.60 3.59 -1.84
CA VAL A 74 -14.73 3.07 -2.59
C VAL A 74 -15.93 4.01 -2.47
N GLU A 75 -16.59 4.30 -3.59
CA GLU A 75 -17.83 5.05 -3.62
C GLU A 75 -19.00 4.07 -3.75
N GLN A 76 -19.56 3.67 -2.61
CA GLN A 76 -20.64 2.71 -2.55
C GLN A 76 -21.62 3.08 -1.44
N LYS A 77 -22.82 2.53 -1.50
CA LYS A 77 -23.81 2.70 -0.43
C LYS A 77 -23.45 1.92 0.83
N SER A 78 -22.59 0.90 0.70
CA SER A 78 -22.17 0.02 1.80
C SER A 78 -20.66 0.02 1.91
N SER A 79 -20.17 0.01 3.15
CA SER A 79 -18.76 -0.15 3.48
C SER A 79 -18.18 -1.52 3.11
N LYS A 80 -19.05 -2.50 2.83
CA LYS A 80 -18.67 -3.89 2.57
C LYS A 80 -17.62 -4.03 1.47
N THR A 81 -17.77 -3.30 0.36
CA THR A 81 -16.84 -3.40 -0.76
C THR A 81 -15.43 -2.93 -0.39
N ALA A 82 -15.32 -1.86 0.39
CA ALA A 82 -14.02 -1.39 0.87
C ALA A 82 -13.34 -2.43 1.75
N ASP A 83 -14.07 -3.03 2.68
CA ASP A 83 -13.55 -4.07 3.56
C ASP A 83 -13.16 -5.34 2.79
N GLU A 84 -13.93 -5.72 1.77
CA GLU A 84 -13.59 -6.86 0.92
C GLU A 84 -12.29 -6.64 0.16
N ILE A 85 -12.10 -5.47 -0.44
CA ILE A 85 -10.88 -5.15 -1.19
C ILE A 85 -9.68 -5.09 -0.24
N ALA A 86 -9.85 -4.51 0.93
CA ALA A 86 -8.79 -4.50 1.96
C ALA A 86 -8.37 -5.92 2.34
N GLY A 87 -9.32 -6.83 2.51
CA GLY A 87 -9.05 -8.24 2.77
C GLY A 87 -8.28 -8.91 1.64
N ILE A 88 -8.61 -8.61 0.40
CA ILE A 88 -7.90 -9.12 -0.78
C ILE A 88 -6.46 -8.61 -0.79
N VAL A 89 -6.24 -7.33 -0.52
CA VAL A 89 -4.90 -6.75 -0.43
C VAL A 89 -4.08 -7.40 0.67
N ALA A 90 -4.66 -7.56 1.86
CA ALA A 90 -3.99 -8.21 2.98
C ALA A 90 -3.56 -9.64 2.63
N THR A 91 -4.46 -10.41 2.04
CA THR A 91 -4.17 -11.80 1.64
C THR A 91 -3.09 -11.88 0.57
N ALA A 92 -3.11 -10.95 -0.40
CA ALA A 92 -2.16 -10.95 -1.50
C ALA A 92 -0.71 -10.70 -1.05
N PHE A 93 -0.50 -9.88 -0.02
CA PHE A 93 0.84 -9.43 0.34
C PHE A 93 1.36 -9.91 1.68
N TRP A 94 0.49 -10.27 2.62
CA TRP A 94 0.93 -10.76 3.92
C TRP A 94 1.75 -12.05 3.78
N SER A 95 2.97 -12.00 4.32
CA SER A 95 3.94 -13.11 4.25
C SER A 95 4.35 -13.52 2.84
N HIS A 96 4.25 -12.61 1.87
CA HIS A 96 4.68 -12.85 0.49
C HIS A 96 5.83 -11.91 0.12
N PRO A 97 7.10 -12.29 0.41
CA PRO A 97 8.26 -11.50 -0.02
C PRO A 97 8.28 -11.33 -1.53
N PHE A 98 8.74 -10.17 -1.99
CA PHE A 98 8.87 -9.89 -3.41
C PHE A 98 10.00 -8.91 -3.69
N SER A 99 10.41 -8.83 -4.96
CA SER A 99 11.35 -7.82 -5.44
C SER A 99 10.70 -7.07 -6.59
N GLN A 100 10.84 -5.75 -6.58
CA GLN A 100 10.24 -4.89 -7.59
C GLN A 100 11.04 -3.59 -7.69
N GLY A 101 11.38 -3.17 -8.92
CA GLY A 101 11.97 -1.86 -9.15
C GLY A 101 13.28 -1.59 -8.40
N GLY A 102 14.13 -2.59 -8.22
CA GLY A 102 15.40 -2.45 -7.50
C GLY A 102 15.26 -2.49 -5.97
N VAL A 103 14.07 -2.78 -5.45
CA VAL A 103 13.81 -2.94 -4.01
C VAL A 103 13.44 -4.39 -3.72
N LYS A 104 14.10 -4.97 -2.72
CA LYS A 104 13.79 -6.31 -2.24
C LYS A 104 13.02 -6.21 -0.91
N PHE A 105 11.81 -6.73 -0.91
CA PHE A 105 10.99 -6.86 0.29
C PHE A 105 11.26 -8.24 0.90
N ILE A 106 12.10 -8.25 1.92
CA ILE A 106 12.58 -9.48 2.57
C ILE A 106 11.47 -10.11 3.40
N ALA A 107 10.68 -9.28 4.07
CA ALA A 107 9.54 -9.69 4.87
C ALA A 107 8.42 -8.67 4.72
N VAL A 108 7.19 -9.15 4.63
CA VAL A 108 5.98 -8.32 4.58
C VAL A 108 5.06 -8.80 5.69
N ASN A 109 4.95 -8.02 6.74
CA ASN A 109 4.16 -8.39 7.92
C ASN A 109 2.93 -7.49 8.03
N LEU A 110 1.76 -8.12 8.15
CA LEU A 110 0.52 -7.39 8.37
C LEU A 110 0.49 -6.85 9.80
N THR A 111 0.34 -5.54 9.94
CA THR A 111 0.24 -4.88 11.24
C THR A 111 -1.22 -4.77 11.68
N SER A 112 -2.08 -4.29 10.78
CA SER A 112 -3.51 -4.14 11.06
C SER A 112 -4.30 -3.93 9.78
N ILE A 113 -5.60 -4.19 9.85
CA ILE A 113 -6.56 -3.77 8.83
C ILE A 113 -7.57 -2.88 9.54
N GLU A 114 -7.63 -1.62 9.12
CA GLU A 114 -8.60 -0.69 9.68
C GLU A 114 -9.92 -0.86 8.95
N PRO A 115 -11.03 -1.08 9.67
CA PRO A 115 -12.33 -1.24 9.03
C PRO A 115 -12.75 0.03 8.31
N ALA A 116 -13.64 -0.12 7.34
CA ALA A 116 -14.08 0.98 6.50
C ALA A 116 -14.73 2.09 7.35
N ASP A 117 -14.32 3.31 7.08
CA ASP A 117 -14.82 4.52 7.70
C ASP A 117 -14.92 5.62 6.65
N VAL A 118 -15.57 6.70 6.97
CA VAL A 118 -15.72 7.86 6.07
C VAL A 118 -14.46 8.72 6.18
N PRO A 119 -13.74 8.99 5.05
CA PRO A 119 -12.62 9.91 5.10
C PRO A 119 -13.07 11.35 5.36
N GLU A 120 -12.22 12.15 6.02
CA GLU A 120 -12.56 13.52 6.43
C GLU A 120 -12.91 14.43 5.25
N TRP A 121 -12.32 14.19 4.09
CA TRP A 121 -12.46 15.06 2.93
C TRP A 121 -13.56 14.65 1.96
N ASP A 122 -14.21 13.49 2.14
CA ASP A 122 -15.25 13.00 1.24
C ASP A 122 -16.28 12.14 1.96
N GLU A 123 -17.44 12.72 2.24
CA GLU A 123 -18.57 12.04 2.91
C GLU A 123 -19.22 10.94 2.08
N ASN A 124 -18.96 10.90 0.76
CA ASN A 124 -19.59 9.97 -0.16
C ASN A 124 -18.75 8.73 -0.46
N SER A 125 -17.61 8.58 0.21
CA SER A 125 -16.74 7.44 0.03
C SER A 125 -16.49 6.69 1.33
N TRP A 126 -15.96 5.48 1.19
CA TRP A 126 -15.49 4.66 2.29
C TRP A 126 -13.99 4.43 2.14
N LEU A 127 -13.29 4.47 3.26
CA LEU A 127 -11.85 4.22 3.34
C LEU A 127 -11.59 3.04 4.25
N SER A 128 -10.92 2.02 3.73
CA SER A 128 -10.35 0.93 4.53
C SER A 128 -8.84 0.92 4.31
N THR A 129 -8.06 0.73 5.38
CA THR A 129 -6.60 0.81 5.32
C THR A 129 -5.97 -0.51 5.74
N VAL A 130 -5.02 -0.98 4.93
CA VAL A 130 -4.20 -2.15 5.26
C VAL A 130 -2.80 -1.66 5.59
N ASN A 131 -2.36 -1.93 6.81
CA ASN A 131 -1.06 -1.50 7.30
C ASN A 131 -0.08 -2.66 7.33
N PHE A 132 1.07 -2.48 6.70
CA PHE A 132 2.17 -3.45 6.71
C PHE A 132 3.43 -2.84 7.31
N THR A 133 4.23 -3.69 7.93
CA THR A 133 5.61 -3.40 8.31
C THR A 133 6.51 -4.34 7.54
N CYS A 134 7.44 -3.81 6.78
CA CYS A 134 8.30 -4.58 5.90
C CYS A 134 9.76 -4.43 6.27
N LEU A 135 10.54 -5.46 5.95
CA LEU A 135 12.00 -5.37 5.91
C LEU A 135 12.40 -5.24 4.44
N VAL A 136 13.15 -4.20 4.11
CA VAL A 136 13.51 -3.88 2.73
C VAL A 136 15.01 -3.65 2.59
N SER A 137 15.53 -3.99 1.41
CA SER A 137 16.91 -3.71 1.03
C SER A 137 16.96 -3.39 -0.46
N ALA A 138 18.12 -2.92 -0.93
CA ALA A 138 18.36 -2.85 -2.37
C ALA A 138 18.41 -4.26 -2.95
N ALA A 139 17.82 -4.43 -4.10
CA ALA A 139 17.80 -5.72 -4.79
C ALA A 139 19.17 -5.98 -5.48
#